data_99b499a0ae5e664464f7679def5b8a52
#
_entry.id   99b499a0ae5e664464f7679def5b8a52
#
_cell.length_a   1.000
_cell.length_b   1.000
_cell.length_c   1.000
_cell.angle_alpha   90.00
_cell.angle_beta   90.00
_cell.angle_gamma   90.00
#
_symmetry.space_group_name_H-M   'P 1'
#
loop_
_entity.id
_entity.type
_entity.pdbx_description
1 polymer ?
#
loop_
_entity_poly.entity_id
_entity_poly.type
_entity_poly.pdbx_seq_one_letter_code
_entity_poly.pdbx_strand_id
1 'polypeptide(L)'
;MNFKRALNKEQTTCINGIFVLFVFLSHFGQYETMPWNNLLLAIGQLMVAPFLFYSGHGIMEQIKRRGIVYIDSMPRKRILKFYIHFCMALCIYLFLSFLLGKDYSFVRIVFSFTALSSIGNSNWYVFAILAMYSIVYISFKQCKKHSMTSCIVFTILYIILMDVIKNQAWWYNIILCFPAGMILSKYKDRVCSIIRKPVFFVFMITLAFSLYCLHLPILAYEIISIAFCFLIVDICAYKEIKNSLFHFLGQYVFEIYILQRISMNLFDRYLNDWIYLVMCILVTLILAYYFKKLETKVDGLHIFKNFS
;
A
#
# COMPACT_ATOMS: atom_id res chain seq x y z
N MET A 1 -21.51 8.38 -16.02
CA MET A 1 -20.31 7.69 -15.52
C MET A 1 -19.06 8.36 -16.06
N ASN A 2 -18.12 8.74 -15.20
CA ASN A 2 -16.90 9.43 -15.61
C ASN A 2 -15.65 8.75 -15.02
N PHE A 3 -15.09 7.78 -15.74
CA PHE A 3 -13.88 7.07 -15.33
C PHE A 3 -12.61 7.94 -15.36
N LYS A 4 -12.59 9.03 -16.14
CA LYS A 4 -11.48 10.00 -16.07
C LYS A 4 -11.45 10.67 -14.69
N ARG A 5 -12.63 11.00 -14.15
CA ARG A 5 -12.79 11.55 -12.81
C ARG A 5 -12.44 10.53 -11.73
N ALA A 6 -12.97 9.30 -11.81
CA ALA A 6 -12.72 8.24 -10.84
C ALA A 6 -11.23 7.93 -10.62
N LEU A 7 -10.42 8.13 -11.64
CA LEU A 7 -8.99 7.83 -11.65
C LEU A 7 -8.10 9.09 -11.61
N ASN A 8 -8.68 10.27 -11.37
CA ASN A 8 -7.88 11.48 -11.20
C ASN A 8 -7.18 11.49 -9.82
N LYS A 9 -6.15 12.32 -9.70
CA LYS A 9 -5.33 12.39 -8.47
C LYS A 9 -6.15 12.81 -7.25
N GLU A 10 -7.06 13.76 -7.39
CA GLU A 10 -7.87 14.27 -6.30
C GLU A 10 -8.78 13.18 -5.72
N GLN A 11 -9.49 12.47 -6.60
CA GLN A 11 -10.37 11.37 -6.24
C GLN A 11 -9.61 10.21 -5.58
N THR A 12 -8.49 9.79 -6.19
CA THR A 12 -7.67 8.71 -5.62
C THR A 12 -7.01 9.09 -4.30
N THR A 13 -6.68 10.37 -4.10
CA THR A 13 -6.18 10.87 -2.82
C THR A 13 -7.27 10.77 -1.74
N CYS A 14 -8.50 11.20 -2.00
CA CYS A 14 -9.62 11.05 -1.05
C CYS A 14 -9.87 9.58 -0.69
N ILE A 15 -9.87 8.68 -1.68
CA ILE A 15 -10.06 7.25 -1.46
C ILE A 15 -8.96 6.68 -0.58
N ASN A 16 -7.71 6.99 -0.87
CA ASN A 16 -6.58 6.55 -0.05
C ASN A 16 -6.68 7.09 1.39
N GLY A 17 -7.22 8.30 1.58
CA GLY A 17 -7.49 8.86 2.90
C GLY A 17 -8.54 8.09 3.70
N ILE A 18 -9.58 7.58 3.03
CA ILE A 18 -10.56 6.69 3.66
C ILE A 18 -9.87 5.38 4.09
N PHE A 19 -9.14 4.75 3.19
CA PHE A 19 -8.53 3.44 3.46
C PHE A 19 -7.40 3.50 4.49
N VAL A 20 -6.60 4.57 4.55
CA VAL A 20 -5.57 4.69 5.59
C VAL A 20 -6.17 4.79 6.99
N LEU A 21 -7.36 5.40 7.12
CA LEU A 21 -8.09 5.42 8.39
C LEU A 21 -8.52 4.01 8.81
N PHE A 22 -9.08 3.20 7.90
CA PHE A 22 -9.41 1.81 8.20
C PHE A 22 -8.19 0.97 8.56
N VAL A 23 -7.07 1.18 7.86
CA VAL A 23 -5.79 0.51 8.19
C VAL A 23 -5.31 0.92 9.57
N PHE A 24 -5.41 2.21 9.92
CA PHE A 24 -5.08 2.70 11.27
C PHE A 24 -5.92 1.99 12.34
N LEU A 25 -7.24 1.97 12.17
CA LEU A 25 -8.17 1.33 13.11
C LEU A 25 -7.94 -0.18 13.21
N SER A 26 -7.59 -0.85 12.12
CA SER A 26 -7.22 -2.28 12.13
C SER A 26 -5.93 -2.54 12.91
N HIS A 27 -4.93 -1.66 12.79
CA HIS A 27 -3.71 -1.76 13.58
C HIS A 27 -3.95 -1.44 15.05
N PHE A 28 -4.79 -0.44 15.35
CA PHE A 28 -5.17 -0.09 16.72
C PHE A 28 -5.83 -1.27 17.43
N GLY A 29 -6.70 -2.01 16.74
CA GLY A 29 -7.33 -3.22 17.25
C GLY A 29 -6.38 -4.37 17.64
N GLN A 30 -5.09 -4.27 17.31
CA GLN A 30 -4.05 -5.19 17.80
C GLN A 30 -3.54 -4.82 19.21
N TYR A 31 -3.85 -3.63 19.68
CA TYR A 31 -3.44 -3.10 20.98
C TYR A 31 -4.60 -3.08 21.97
N GLU A 32 -5.81 -2.76 21.50
CA GLU A 32 -7.01 -2.64 22.34
C GLU A 32 -8.23 -3.35 21.73
N THR A 33 -9.11 -3.84 22.61
CA THR A 33 -10.34 -4.56 22.22
C THR A 33 -11.47 -3.58 21.94
N MET A 34 -11.68 -3.24 20.69
CA MET A 34 -12.75 -2.35 20.24
C MET A 34 -13.92 -3.13 19.61
N PRO A 35 -15.16 -2.60 19.60
CA PRO A 35 -16.33 -3.30 19.07
C PRO A 35 -16.20 -3.74 17.60
N TRP A 36 -15.35 -3.06 16.82
CA TRP A 36 -15.11 -3.35 15.40
C TRP A 36 -13.92 -4.27 15.13
N ASN A 37 -13.17 -4.72 16.15
CA ASN A 37 -11.93 -5.49 15.96
C ASN A 37 -12.12 -6.71 15.05
N ASN A 38 -13.12 -7.53 15.30
CA ASN A 38 -13.36 -8.74 14.51
C ASN A 38 -13.58 -8.40 13.02
N LEU A 39 -14.36 -7.35 12.75
CA LEU A 39 -14.59 -6.88 11.38
C LEU A 39 -13.30 -6.36 10.74
N LEU A 40 -12.58 -5.46 11.42
CA LEU A 40 -11.39 -4.84 10.86
C LEU A 40 -10.21 -5.80 10.76
N LEU A 41 -10.09 -6.79 11.63
CA LEU A 41 -9.12 -7.88 11.47
C LEU A 41 -9.41 -8.72 10.22
N ALA A 42 -10.69 -9.00 9.96
CA ALA A 42 -11.10 -9.77 8.79
C ALA A 42 -10.86 -9.02 7.46
N ILE A 43 -11.12 -7.71 7.42
CA ILE A 43 -11.04 -6.91 6.19
C ILE A 43 -9.79 -6.01 6.11
N GLY A 44 -8.97 -5.93 7.17
CA GLY A 44 -7.85 -4.99 7.26
C GLY A 44 -6.85 -5.11 6.10
N GLN A 45 -6.58 -6.34 5.67
CA GLN A 45 -5.73 -6.61 4.52
C GLN A 45 -6.38 -6.11 3.21
N LEU A 46 -7.70 -6.30 3.06
CA LEU A 46 -8.46 -5.82 1.91
C LEU A 46 -8.41 -4.29 1.79
N MET A 47 -8.34 -3.56 2.93
CA MET A 47 -8.22 -2.10 2.95
C MET A 47 -6.86 -1.59 2.43
N VAL A 48 -5.84 -2.46 2.38
CA VAL A 48 -4.52 -2.12 1.81
C VAL A 48 -4.47 -2.35 0.29
N ALA A 49 -5.32 -3.21 -0.25
CA ALA A 49 -5.34 -3.55 -1.68
C ALA A 49 -5.43 -2.30 -2.61
N PRO A 50 -6.26 -1.27 -2.34
CA PRO A 50 -6.33 -0.05 -3.14
C PRO A 50 -5.01 0.71 -3.25
N PHE A 51 -4.15 0.69 -2.21
CA PHE A 51 -2.85 1.37 -2.29
C PHE A 51 -1.92 0.72 -3.32
N LEU A 52 -1.90 -0.62 -3.37
CA LEU A 52 -1.16 -1.36 -4.40
C LEU A 52 -1.76 -1.10 -5.78
N PHE A 53 -3.08 -1.20 -5.90
CA PHE A 53 -3.81 -1.01 -7.16
C PHE A 53 -3.57 0.39 -7.75
N TYR A 54 -3.78 1.46 -6.97
CA TYR A 54 -3.56 2.83 -7.45
C TYR A 54 -2.08 3.14 -7.67
N SER A 55 -1.17 2.50 -6.94
CA SER A 55 0.26 2.60 -7.20
C SER A 55 0.61 2.01 -8.58
N GLY A 56 0.13 0.80 -8.89
CA GLY A 56 0.29 0.17 -10.19
C GLY A 56 -0.32 1.00 -11.32
N HIS A 57 -1.56 1.49 -11.13
CA HIS A 57 -2.22 2.40 -12.07
C HIS A 57 -1.39 3.65 -12.34
N GLY A 58 -0.93 4.34 -11.29
CA GLY A 58 -0.15 5.57 -11.39
C GLY A 58 1.19 5.38 -12.09
N ILE A 59 1.89 4.27 -11.84
CA ILE A 59 3.14 3.93 -12.53
C ILE A 59 2.88 3.71 -14.02
N MET A 60 1.86 2.95 -14.39
CA MET A 60 1.56 2.71 -15.79
C MET A 60 1.15 3.97 -16.53
N GLU A 61 0.41 4.89 -15.90
CA GLU A 61 0.13 6.23 -16.45
C GLU A 61 1.40 7.03 -16.70
N GLN A 62 2.40 6.96 -15.80
CA GLN A 62 3.69 7.62 -16.01
C GLN A 62 4.50 6.96 -17.15
N ILE A 63 4.48 5.63 -17.25
CA ILE A 63 5.12 4.90 -18.35
C ILE A 63 4.49 5.29 -19.68
N LYS A 64 3.16 5.39 -19.78
CA LYS A 64 2.46 5.85 -21.00
C LYS A 64 2.84 7.26 -21.40
N ARG A 65 3.03 8.17 -20.42
CA ARG A 65 3.36 9.58 -20.67
C ARG A 65 4.80 9.83 -21.03
N ARG A 66 5.76 9.14 -20.39
CA ARG A 66 7.19 9.46 -20.43
C ARG A 66 8.04 8.33 -21.03
N GLY A 67 7.45 7.15 -21.24
CA GLY A 67 8.15 6.01 -21.81
C GLY A 67 9.38 5.58 -21.02
N ILE A 68 10.46 5.30 -21.73
CA ILE A 68 11.72 4.79 -21.17
C ILE A 68 12.36 5.79 -20.18
N VAL A 69 12.20 7.08 -20.37
CA VAL A 69 12.75 8.12 -19.50
C VAL A 69 12.21 7.96 -18.07
N TYR A 70 10.91 7.61 -17.92
CA TYR A 70 10.37 7.32 -16.61
C TYR A 70 10.97 6.06 -16.00
N ILE A 71 11.08 4.98 -16.79
CA ILE A 71 11.68 3.71 -16.35
C ILE A 71 13.11 3.94 -15.85
N ASP A 72 13.93 4.65 -16.59
CA ASP A 72 15.32 4.94 -16.23
C ASP A 72 15.44 5.79 -14.95
N SER A 73 14.45 6.61 -14.67
CA SER A 73 14.40 7.40 -13.44
C SER A 73 13.88 6.63 -12.20
N MET A 74 13.21 5.47 -12.38
CA MET A 74 12.56 4.73 -11.29
C MET A 74 13.52 4.32 -10.15
N PRO A 75 14.74 3.79 -10.40
CA PRO A 75 15.62 3.36 -9.32
C PRO A 75 15.88 4.48 -8.31
N ARG A 76 16.07 5.72 -8.78
CA ARG A 76 16.33 6.87 -7.91
C ARG A 76 15.06 7.54 -7.41
N LYS A 77 14.11 7.86 -8.33
CA LYS A 77 12.94 8.68 -8.01
C LYS A 77 11.79 7.91 -7.35
N ARG A 78 11.82 6.59 -7.39
CA ARG A 78 10.80 5.73 -6.76
C ARG A 78 11.39 4.80 -5.72
N ILE A 79 12.34 3.93 -6.11
CA ILE A 79 12.85 2.88 -5.23
C ILE A 79 13.72 3.50 -4.13
N LEU A 80 14.82 4.16 -4.50
CA LEU A 80 15.76 4.74 -3.53
C LEU A 80 15.11 5.80 -2.65
N LYS A 81 14.31 6.70 -3.25
CA LYS A 81 13.60 7.74 -2.52
C LYS A 81 12.67 7.14 -1.46
N PHE A 82 11.81 6.21 -1.83
CA PHE A 82 10.90 5.55 -0.91
C PHE A 82 11.65 4.76 0.18
N TYR A 83 12.74 4.09 -0.19
CA TYR A 83 13.59 3.38 0.75
C TYR A 83 14.26 4.30 1.77
N ILE A 84 14.77 5.47 1.37
CA ILE A 84 15.34 6.46 2.29
C ILE A 84 14.29 6.95 3.28
N HIS A 85 13.07 7.26 2.83
CA HIS A 85 11.98 7.67 3.72
C HIS A 85 11.65 6.56 4.74
N PHE A 86 11.65 5.31 4.31
CA PHE A 86 11.50 4.16 5.20
C PHE A 86 12.63 4.06 6.23
N CYS A 87 13.90 4.21 5.82
CA CYS A 87 15.04 4.21 6.73
C CYS A 87 14.96 5.35 7.76
N MET A 88 14.50 6.54 7.35
CA MET A 88 14.27 7.65 8.29
C MET A 88 13.23 7.29 9.35
N ALA A 89 12.13 6.64 8.96
CA ALA A 89 11.14 6.17 9.91
C ALA A 89 11.71 5.11 10.86
N LEU A 90 12.52 4.17 10.35
CA LEU A 90 13.21 3.17 11.20
C LEU A 90 14.14 3.80 12.23
N CYS A 91 14.87 4.87 11.87
CA CYS A 91 15.71 5.61 12.83
C CYS A 91 14.86 6.18 13.98
N ILE A 92 13.65 6.67 13.69
CA ILE A 92 12.71 7.14 14.74
C ILE A 92 12.28 5.96 15.64
N TYR A 93 11.97 4.79 15.06
CA TYR A 93 11.63 3.59 15.84
C TYR A 93 12.79 3.09 16.69
N LEU A 94 14.02 3.12 16.18
CA LEU A 94 15.21 2.76 16.97
C LEU A 94 15.42 3.71 18.15
N PHE A 95 15.29 5.02 17.91
CA PHE A 95 15.38 6.03 18.97
C PHE A 95 14.29 5.83 20.02
N LEU A 96 13.04 5.60 19.60
CA LEU A 96 11.93 5.32 20.50
C LEU A 96 12.18 4.03 21.32
N SER A 97 12.65 2.97 20.67
CA SER A 97 12.96 1.71 21.33
C SER A 97 14.01 1.88 22.41
N PHE A 98 15.06 2.67 22.12
CA PHE A 98 16.09 3.04 23.10
C PHE A 98 15.47 3.77 24.31
N LEU A 99 14.61 4.76 24.08
CA LEU A 99 13.92 5.50 25.16
C LEU A 99 12.99 4.60 26.01
N LEU A 100 12.37 3.60 25.39
CA LEU A 100 11.45 2.66 26.06
C LEU A 100 12.18 1.46 26.67
N GLY A 101 13.51 1.39 26.63
CA GLY A 101 14.29 0.27 27.14
C GLY A 101 14.00 -1.06 26.42
N LYS A 102 13.61 -1.00 25.12
CA LYS A 102 13.37 -2.19 24.31
C LYS A 102 14.66 -2.60 23.61
N ASP A 103 15.19 -3.77 23.94
CA ASP A 103 16.38 -4.31 23.30
C ASP A 103 16.02 -5.18 22.09
N TYR A 104 16.70 -4.93 20.98
CA TYR A 104 16.65 -5.76 19.78
C TYR A 104 18.02 -6.30 19.45
N SER A 105 18.12 -7.57 19.04
CA SER A 105 19.37 -8.12 18.56
C SER A 105 19.87 -7.35 17.32
N PHE A 106 21.19 -7.23 17.18
CA PHE A 106 21.83 -6.57 16.03
C PHE A 106 21.33 -7.13 14.70
N VAL A 107 21.20 -8.46 14.59
CA VAL A 107 20.66 -9.14 13.41
C VAL A 107 19.24 -8.64 13.08
N ARG A 108 18.36 -8.52 14.09
CA ARG A 108 17.00 -8.02 13.88
C ARG A 108 16.99 -6.56 13.40
N ILE A 109 17.86 -5.72 13.93
CA ILE A 109 18.00 -4.33 13.49
C ILE A 109 18.44 -4.29 12.02
N VAL A 110 19.48 -5.02 11.63
CA VAL A 110 19.95 -5.07 10.24
C VAL A 110 18.85 -5.56 9.30
N PHE A 111 18.15 -6.66 9.64
CA PHE A 111 17.05 -7.16 8.83
C PHE A 111 15.83 -6.22 8.80
N SER A 112 15.64 -5.33 9.77
CA SER A 112 14.57 -4.34 9.71
C SER A 112 14.79 -3.31 8.59
N PHE A 113 16.03 -2.96 8.26
CA PHE A 113 16.36 -2.09 7.13
C PHE A 113 16.07 -2.74 5.77
N THR A 114 15.98 -4.05 5.68
CA THR A 114 15.50 -4.74 4.47
C THR A 114 13.97 -4.84 4.40
N ALA A 115 13.26 -4.31 5.41
CA ALA A 115 11.82 -4.48 5.63
C ALA A 115 11.36 -5.95 5.81
N LEU A 116 12.28 -6.91 5.97
CA LEU A 116 11.97 -8.33 6.23
C LEU A 116 11.71 -8.61 7.72
N SER A 117 12.16 -7.75 8.61
CA SER A 117 11.91 -7.82 10.06
C SER A 117 11.28 -6.52 10.55
N SER A 118 10.78 -6.51 11.78
CA SER A 118 10.17 -5.34 12.42
C SER A 118 10.77 -5.09 13.80
N ILE A 119 11.01 -3.82 14.09
CA ILE A 119 11.38 -3.28 15.41
C ILE A 119 10.21 -2.49 16.02
N GLY A 120 8.97 -2.94 15.77
CA GLY A 120 7.73 -2.29 16.18
C GLY A 120 7.01 -1.52 15.07
N ASN A 121 7.64 -1.35 13.90
CA ASN A 121 7.08 -0.69 12.72
C ASN A 121 6.24 -1.65 11.85
N SER A 122 5.41 -1.10 10.98
CA SER A 122 4.78 -1.82 9.88
C SER A 122 5.76 -1.93 8.71
N ASN A 123 6.08 -3.16 8.27
CA ASN A 123 7.17 -3.39 7.31
C ASN A 123 6.74 -4.13 6.03
N TRP A 124 5.80 -5.07 6.10
CA TRP A 124 5.47 -5.96 4.98
C TRP A 124 5.03 -5.19 3.71
N TYR A 125 4.21 -4.15 3.85
CA TYR A 125 3.78 -3.33 2.70
C TYR A 125 4.95 -2.58 2.05
N VAL A 126 5.89 -2.10 2.87
CA VAL A 126 7.10 -1.41 2.37
C VAL A 126 7.93 -2.36 1.54
N PHE A 127 8.16 -3.59 2.01
CA PHE A 127 8.85 -4.62 1.26
C PHE A 127 8.12 -4.95 -0.05
N ALA A 128 6.81 -5.18 0.04
CA ALA A 128 5.98 -5.53 -1.11
C ALA A 128 6.01 -4.44 -2.20
N ILE A 129 5.85 -3.15 -1.83
CA ILE A 129 5.83 -2.07 -2.82
C ILE A 129 7.21 -1.83 -3.44
N LEU A 130 8.31 -1.97 -2.68
CA LEU A 130 9.67 -1.91 -3.21
C LEU A 130 9.94 -3.06 -4.19
N ALA A 131 9.48 -4.27 -3.86
CA ALA A 131 9.56 -5.42 -4.76
C ALA A 131 8.77 -5.17 -6.05
N MET A 132 7.54 -4.66 -5.97
CA MET A 132 6.72 -4.34 -7.15
C MET A 132 7.38 -3.26 -8.02
N TYR A 133 7.96 -2.22 -7.43
CA TYR A 133 8.70 -1.20 -8.19
C TYR A 133 9.92 -1.79 -8.90
N SER A 134 10.65 -2.69 -8.25
CA SER A 134 11.80 -3.38 -8.82
C SER A 134 11.38 -4.32 -9.96
N ILE A 135 10.30 -5.07 -9.77
CA ILE A 135 9.71 -5.94 -10.80
C ILE A 135 9.32 -5.13 -12.04
N VAL A 136 8.65 -3.98 -11.86
CA VAL A 136 8.30 -3.10 -13.00
C VAL A 136 9.56 -2.61 -13.70
N TYR A 137 10.54 -2.12 -12.95
CA TYR A 137 11.80 -1.64 -13.53
C TYR A 137 12.47 -2.71 -14.39
N ILE A 138 12.66 -3.91 -13.85
CA ILE A 138 13.29 -5.03 -14.55
C ILE A 138 12.47 -5.42 -15.79
N SER A 139 11.16 -5.60 -15.64
CA SER A 139 10.25 -6.03 -16.71
C SER A 139 10.23 -5.03 -17.87
N PHE A 140 10.13 -3.75 -17.60
CA PHE A 140 10.03 -2.73 -18.65
C PHE A 140 11.38 -2.31 -19.23
N LYS A 141 12.47 -2.47 -18.49
CA LYS A 141 13.82 -2.18 -18.98
C LYS A 141 14.37 -3.31 -19.85
N GLN A 142 14.19 -4.57 -19.43
CA GLN A 142 14.80 -5.75 -20.06
C GLN A 142 13.87 -6.46 -21.05
N CYS A 143 12.58 -6.63 -20.68
CA CYS A 143 11.62 -7.44 -21.45
C CYS A 143 10.73 -6.60 -22.38
N LYS A 144 11.24 -5.54 -22.97
CA LYS A 144 10.55 -4.51 -23.77
C LYS A 144 9.21 -4.92 -24.42
N LYS A 145 9.22 -5.93 -25.31
CA LYS A 145 8.04 -6.42 -26.05
C LYS A 145 7.01 -7.12 -25.14
N HIS A 146 7.47 -7.81 -24.10
CA HIS A 146 6.65 -8.62 -23.20
C HIS A 146 6.61 -8.05 -21.77
N SER A 147 6.91 -6.76 -21.61
CA SER A 147 7.07 -6.11 -20.29
C SER A 147 5.90 -6.33 -19.33
N MET A 148 4.65 -6.26 -19.81
CA MET A 148 3.49 -6.47 -18.97
C MET A 148 3.34 -7.95 -18.56
N THR A 149 3.56 -8.88 -19.48
CA THR A 149 3.53 -10.33 -19.19
C THR A 149 4.64 -10.70 -18.20
N SER A 150 5.86 -10.18 -18.40
CA SER A 150 6.98 -10.39 -17.49
C SER A 150 6.70 -9.82 -16.10
N CYS A 151 6.06 -8.64 -16.02
CA CYS A 151 5.67 -8.05 -14.76
C CYS A 151 4.69 -8.96 -14.00
N ILE A 152 3.68 -9.53 -14.68
CA ILE A 152 2.73 -10.47 -14.08
C ILE A 152 3.45 -11.75 -13.63
N VAL A 153 4.32 -12.34 -14.47
CA VAL A 153 5.06 -13.56 -14.14
C VAL A 153 5.95 -13.33 -12.91
N PHE A 154 6.71 -12.23 -12.87
CA PHE A 154 7.56 -11.92 -11.72
C PHE A 154 6.75 -11.62 -10.45
N THR A 155 5.54 -11.06 -10.59
CA THR A 155 4.63 -10.88 -9.45
C THR A 155 4.14 -12.23 -8.91
N ILE A 156 3.83 -13.20 -9.79
CA ILE A 156 3.46 -14.57 -9.39
C ILE A 156 4.65 -15.27 -8.71
N LEU A 157 5.86 -15.11 -9.26
CA LEU A 157 7.07 -15.64 -8.62
C LEU A 157 7.31 -15.02 -7.23
N TYR A 158 7.04 -13.73 -7.06
CA TYR A 158 7.08 -13.09 -5.75
C TYR A 158 6.10 -13.74 -4.76
N ILE A 159 4.86 -14.00 -5.19
CA ILE A 159 3.84 -14.65 -4.36
C ILE A 159 4.33 -16.03 -3.90
N ILE A 160 4.80 -16.87 -4.83
CA ILE A 160 5.33 -18.21 -4.53
C ILE A 160 6.52 -18.11 -3.57
N LEU A 161 7.44 -17.18 -3.81
CA LEU A 161 8.62 -16.99 -2.95
C LEU A 161 8.24 -16.58 -1.54
N MET A 162 7.29 -15.63 -1.40
CA MET A 162 6.85 -15.15 -0.09
C MET A 162 6.04 -16.20 0.67
N ASP A 163 5.28 -17.03 -0.01
CA ASP A 163 4.58 -18.18 0.59
C ASP A 163 5.59 -19.15 1.23
N VAL A 164 6.66 -19.47 0.51
CA VAL A 164 7.72 -20.39 1.01
C VAL A 164 8.52 -19.74 2.16
N ILE A 165 8.90 -18.45 2.04
CA ILE A 165 9.83 -17.83 3.00
C ILE A 165 9.11 -17.35 4.25
N LYS A 166 7.95 -16.71 4.12
CA LYS A 166 7.23 -16.06 5.22
C LYS A 166 6.12 -16.92 5.80
N ASN A 167 5.48 -17.73 4.96
CA ASN A 167 4.31 -18.56 5.32
C ASN A 167 3.22 -17.78 6.09
N GLN A 168 3.09 -16.49 5.78
CA GLN A 168 2.11 -15.57 6.38
C GLN A 168 1.40 -14.84 5.25
N ALA A 169 0.13 -15.16 5.02
CA ALA A 169 -0.64 -14.75 3.85
C ALA A 169 -0.64 -13.23 3.57
N TRP A 170 -0.57 -12.39 4.60
CA TRP A 170 -0.55 -10.92 4.42
C TRP A 170 0.67 -10.37 3.68
N TRP A 171 1.74 -11.17 3.48
CA TRP A 171 2.89 -10.76 2.67
C TRP A 171 2.62 -10.83 1.16
N TYR A 172 1.57 -11.56 0.73
CA TYR A 172 1.39 -11.87 -0.68
C TYR A 172 -0.06 -11.99 -1.17
N ASN A 173 -1.08 -12.02 -0.30
CA ASN A 173 -2.46 -12.34 -0.68
C ASN A 173 -3.27 -11.19 -1.35
N ILE A 174 -2.66 -10.03 -1.59
CA ILE A 174 -3.27 -8.88 -2.30
C ILE A 174 -2.34 -8.29 -3.37
N ILE A 175 -1.22 -8.95 -3.66
CA ILE A 175 -0.15 -8.38 -4.49
C ILE A 175 -0.56 -8.26 -5.96
N LEU A 176 -1.44 -9.13 -6.46
CA LEU A 176 -1.98 -9.04 -7.82
C LEU A 176 -2.82 -7.78 -8.06
N CYS A 177 -3.25 -7.08 -7.01
CA CYS A 177 -3.90 -5.77 -7.16
C CYS A 177 -2.98 -4.75 -7.84
N PHE A 178 -1.65 -4.84 -7.66
CA PHE A 178 -0.71 -3.93 -8.31
C PHE A 178 -0.69 -4.09 -9.85
N PRO A 179 -0.43 -5.28 -10.44
CA PRO A 179 -0.54 -5.45 -11.89
C PRO A 179 -1.97 -5.27 -12.41
N ALA A 180 -3.02 -5.53 -11.61
CA ALA A 180 -4.40 -5.23 -12.00
C ALA A 180 -4.62 -3.72 -12.22
N GLY A 181 -4.05 -2.87 -11.36
CA GLY A 181 -4.03 -1.42 -11.54
C GLY A 181 -3.29 -0.99 -12.81
N MET A 182 -2.16 -1.64 -13.13
CA MET A 182 -1.43 -1.40 -14.38
C MET A 182 -2.26 -1.80 -15.61
N ILE A 183 -2.97 -2.93 -15.55
CA ILE A 183 -3.86 -3.42 -16.63
C ILE A 183 -4.99 -2.42 -16.85
N LEU A 184 -5.62 -1.93 -15.77
CA LEU A 184 -6.64 -0.88 -15.88
C LEU A 184 -6.11 0.33 -16.62
N SER A 185 -4.94 0.83 -16.27
CA SER A 185 -4.33 1.98 -16.95
C SER A 185 -4.05 1.70 -18.43
N LYS A 186 -3.45 0.54 -18.73
CA LYS A 186 -3.03 0.18 -20.09
C LYS A 186 -4.23 -0.03 -21.03
N TYR A 187 -5.29 -0.68 -20.55
CA TYR A 187 -6.47 -1.08 -21.32
C TYR A 187 -7.76 -0.41 -20.83
N LYS A 188 -7.65 0.87 -20.44
CA LYS A 188 -8.66 1.62 -19.70
C LYS A 188 -10.08 1.45 -20.26
N ASP A 189 -10.29 1.73 -21.53
CA ASP A 189 -11.64 1.73 -22.12
C ASP A 189 -12.25 0.33 -22.13
N ARG A 190 -11.43 -0.69 -22.44
CA ARG A 190 -11.85 -2.09 -22.45
C ARG A 190 -12.18 -2.59 -21.04
N VAL A 191 -11.32 -2.34 -20.07
CA VAL A 191 -11.53 -2.74 -18.67
C VAL A 191 -12.74 -2.02 -18.09
N CYS A 192 -12.87 -0.70 -18.32
CA CYS A 192 -14.03 0.07 -17.87
C CYS A 192 -15.35 -0.42 -18.47
N SER A 193 -15.36 -0.91 -19.70
CA SER A 193 -16.56 -1.50 -20.31
C SER A 193 -16.98 -2.84 -19.69
N ILE A 194 -16.01 -3.58 -19.15
CA ILE A 194 -16.23 -4.87 -18.49
C ILE A 194 -16.73 -4.66 -17.06
N ILE A 195 -16.07 -3.82 -16.26
CA ILE A 195 -16.42 -3.60 -14.85
C ILE A 195 -17.78 -2.92 -14.66
N ARG A 196 -18.30 -2.24 -15.67
CA ARG A 196 -19.67 -1.69 -15.68
C ARG A 196 -20.76 -2.76 -15.62
N LYS A 197 -20.45 -3.98 -16.01
CA LYS A 197 -21.43 -5.07 -16.08
C LYS A 197 -21.52 -5.78 -14.74
N PRO A 198 -22.68 -5.82 -14.06
CA PRO A 198 -22.82 -6.56 -12.79
C PRO A 198 -22.38 -8.01 -12.90
N VAL A 199 -22.54 -8.62 -14.08
CA VAL A 199 -22.09 -10.00 -14.37
C VAL A 199 -20.60 -10.18 -14.12
N PHE A 200 -19.76 -9.13 -14.29
CA PHE A 200 -18.35 -9.18 -13.98
C PHE A 200 -18.11 -9.47 -12.49
N PHE A 201 -18.80 -8.74 -11.60
CA PHE A 201 -18.64 -8.93 -10.15
C PHE A 201 -19.23 -10.28 -9.70
N VAL A 202 -20.36 -10.69 -10.26
CA VAL A 202 -20.91 -12.03 -10.00
C VAL A 202 -19.89 -13.09 -10.41
N PHE A 203 -19.28 -12.99 -11.60
CA PHE A 203 -18.23 -13.91 -12.05
C PHE A 203 -17.03 -13.92 -11.09
N MET A 204 -16.54 -12.77 -10.68
CA MET A 204 -15.38 -12.68 -9.77
C MET A 204 -15.69 -13.31 -8.41
N ILE A 205 -16.88 -13.08 -7.85
CA ILE A 205 -17.31 -13.67 -6.57
C ILE A 205 -17.45 -15.20 -6.72
N THR A 206 -18.10 -15.67 -7.80
CA THR A 206 -18.25 -17.11 -8.06
C THR A 206 -16.89 -17.78 -8.23
N LEU A 207 -15.96 -17.16 -8.98
CA LEU A 207 -14.61 -17.66 -9.15
C LEU A 207 -13.86 -17.75 -7.81
N ALA A 208 -13.93 -16.70 -6.98
CA ALA A 208 -13.31 -16.69 -5.67
C ALA A 208 -13.89 -17.78 -4.76
N PHE A 209 -15.21 -17.95 -4.75
CA PHE A 209 -15.87 -19.02 -4.00
C PHE A 209 -15.43 -20.41 -4.49
N SER A 210 -15.37 -20.62 -5.82
CA SER A 210 -14.89 -21.88 -6.39
C SER A 210 -13.44 -22.18 -5.99
N LEU A 211 -12.55 -21.19 -6.04
CA LEU A 211 -11.16 -21.32 -5.61
C LEU A 211 -11.07 -21.65 -4.11
N TYR A 212 -11.91 -21.02 -3.29
CA TYR A 212 -11.97 -21.34 -1.86
C TYR A 212 -12.39 -22.78 -1.61
N CYS A 213 -13.42 -23.28 -2.31
CA CYS A 213 -13.85 -24.68 -2.23
C CYS A 213 -12.79 -25.67 -2.74
N LEU A 214 -11.92 -25.25 -3.66
CA LEU A 214 -10.76 -26.03 -4.13
C LEU A 214 -9.53 -25.95 -3.20
N HIS A 215 -9.70 -25.44 -1.98
CA HIS A 215 -8.62 -25.24 -1.00
C HIS A 215 -7.50 -24.33 -1.48
N LEU A 216 -7.83 -23.31 -2.30
CA LEU A 216 -6.91 -22.27 -2.77
C LEU A 216 -7.28 -20.88 -2.19
N PRO A 217 -7.28 -20.70 -0.84
CA PRO A 217 -7.79 -19.50 -0.19
C PRO A 217 -6.99 -18.23 -0.56
N ILE A 218 -5.70 -18.36 -0.85
CA ILE A 218 -4.84 -17.23 -1.25
C ILE A 218 -5.32 -16.66 -2.58
N LEU A 219 -5.53 -17.52 -3.59
CA LEU A 219 -6.03 -17.09 -4.89
C LEU A 219 -7.44 -16.54 -4.80
N ALA A 220 -8.31 -17.13 -3.96
CA ALA A 220 -9.64 -16.62 -3.70
C ALA A 220 -9.58 -15.19 -3.14
N TYR A 221 -8.70 -14.93 -2.19
CA TYR A 221 -8.53 -13.61 -1.58
C TYR A 221 -7.97 -12.58 -2.57
N GLU A 222 -7.01 -12.95 -3.43
CA GLU A 222 -6.50 -12.11 -4.52
C GLU A 222 -7.63 -11.70 -5.48
N ILE A 223 -8.48 -12.63 -5.90
CA ILE A 223 -9.61 -12.36 -6.79
C ILE A 223 -10.63 -11.40 -6.14
N ILE A 224 -10.97 -11.61 -4.86
CA ILE A 224 -11.84 -10.71 -4.10
C ILE A 224 -11.22 -9.32 -3.98
N SER A 225 -9.92 -9.24 -3.71
CA SER A 225 -9.21 -7.97 -3.56
C SER A 225 -9.16 -7.17 -4.86
N ILE A 226 -8.96 -7.84 -6.00
CA ILE A 226 -9.03 -7.22 -7.33
C ILE A 226 -10.46 -6.75 -7.63
N ALA A 227 -11.46 -7.59 -7.37
CA ALA A 227 -12.87 -7.23 -7.55
C ALA A 227 -13.25 -6.01 -6.71
N PHE A 228 -12.80 -5.96 -5.45
CA PHE A 228 -12.99 -4.84 -4.54
C PHE A 228 -12.38 -3.54 -5.11
N CYS A 229 -11.14 -3.58 -5.61
CA CYS A 229 -10.50 -2.42 -6.22
C CYS A 229 -11.28 -1.92 -7.46
N PHE A 230 -11.75 -2.83 -8.31
CA PHE A 230 -12.58 -2.46 -9.46
C PHE A 230 -13.94 -1.91 -9.05
N LEU A 231 -14.56 -2.46 -8.00
CA LEU A 231 -15.82 -1.94 -7.45
C LEU A 231 -15.66 -0.48 -6.96
N ILE A 232 -14.56 -0.16 -6.28
CA ILE A 232 -14.25 1.21 -5.86
C ILE A 232 -14.15 2.13 -7.07
N VAL A 233 -13.43 1.72 -8.12
CA VAL A 233 -13.32 2.50 -9.37
C VAL A 233 -14.69 2.72 -10.00
N ASP A 234 -15.54 1.71 -10.05
CA ASP A 234 -16.89 1.80 -10.60
C ASP A 234 -17.77 2.76 -9.78
N ILE A 235 -17.81 2.61 -8.45
CA ILE A 235 -18.53 3.54 -7.55
C ILE A 235 -18.07 4.98 -7.77
N CYS A 236 -16.75 5.21 -7.85
CA CYS A 236 -16.18 6.55 -8.07
C CYS A 236 -16.45 7.11 -9.47
N ALA A 237 -16.75 6.26 -10.45
CA ALA A 237 -17.19 6.71 -11.76
C ALA A 237 -18.64 7.23 -11.75
N TYR A 238 -19.47 6.73 -10.84
CA TYR A 238 -20.83 7.24 -10.62
C TYR A 238 -20.82 8.46 -9.69
N LYS A 239 -20.21 8.34 -8.51
CA LYS A 239 -20.25 9.36 -7.46
C LYS A 239 -18.87 9.91 -7.18
N GLU A 240 -18.75 11.22 -7.21
CA GLU A 240 -17.53 11.90 -6.78
C GLU A 240 -17.45 11.94 -5.26
N ILE A 241 -16.31 11.51 -4.72
CA ILE A 241 -16.02 11.59 -3.30
C ILE A 241 -15.16 12.84 -3.09
N LYS A 242 -15.81 13.92 -2.65
CA LYS A 242 -15.12 15.16 -2.27
C LYS A 242 -15.29 15.37 -0.77
N ASN A 243 -14.20 15.26 -0.04
CA ASN A 243 -14.17 15.51 1.38
C ASN A 243 -12.78 16.02 1.77
N SER A 244 -12.71 17.18 2.40
CA SER A 244 -11.45 17.85 2.78
C SER A 244 -10.64 17.01 3.78
N LEU A 245 -11.30 16.36 4.73
CA LEU A 245 -10.65 15.51 5.72
C LEU A 245 -10.01 14.28 5.05
N PHE A 246 -10.75 13.56 4.20
CA PHE A 246 -10.20 12.41 3.50
C PHE A 246 -9.12 12.81 2.50
N HIS A 247 -9.26 13.96 1.84
CA HIS A 247 -8.20 14.48 0.99
C HIS A 247 -6.93 14.80 1.80
N PHE A 248 -7.08 15.43 2.96
CA PHE A 248 -5.96 15.69 3.86
C PHE A 248 -5.28 14.39 4.30
N LEU A 249 -6.02 13.41 4.83
CA LEU A 249 -5.47 12.11 5.23
C LEU A 249 -4.77 11.41 4.06
N GLY A 250 -5.35 11.49 2.87
CA GLY A 250 -4.79 10.91 1.66
C GLY A 250 -3.47 11.52 1.18
N GLN A 251 -3.14 12.73 1.62
CA GLN A 251 -1.83 13.34 1.37
C GLN A 251 -0.73 12.78 2.27
N TYR A 252 -1.09 12.12 3.38
CA TYR A 252 -0.19 11.61 4.41
C TYR A 252 -0.27 10.08 4.59
N VAL A 253 -0.75 9.35 3.56
CA VAL A 253 -0.98 7.89 3.66
C VAL A 253 0.25 7.13 4.11
N PHE A 254 1.42 7.40 3.49
CA PHE A 254 2.65 6.71 3.83
C PHE A 254 3.11 7.05 5.24
N GLU A 255 3.10 8.32 5.59
CA GLU A 255 3.55 8.83 6.87
C GLU A 255 2.65 8.32 8.02
N ILE A 256 1.33 8.33 7.82
CA ILE A 256 0.37 7.73 8.77
C ILE A 256 0.66 6.23 8.92
N TYR A 257 0.76 5.50 7.80
CA TYR A 257 0.98 4.06 7.80
C TYR A 257 2.27 3.67 8.54
N ILE A 258 3.37 4.38 8.26
CA ILE A 258 4.66 3.99 8.82
C ILE A 258 4.84 4.44 10.27
N LEU A 259 4.19 5.53 10.71
CA LEU A 259 4.41 6.12 12.04
C LEU A 259 3.31 5.78 13.07
N GLN A 260 2.15 5.23 12.65
CA GLN A 260 1.00 4.99 13.53
C GLN A 260 1.32 4.14 14.76
N ARG A 261 2.20 3.15 14.63
CA ARG A 261 2.58 2.28 15.76
C ARG A 261 3.45 2.98 16.81
N ILE A 262 4.00 4.15 16.51
CA ILE A 262 4.75 4.97 17.49
C ILE A 262 3.79 5.42 18.59
N SER A 263 2.67 6.06 18.23
CA SER A 263 1.68 6.52 19.19
C SER A 263 1.05 5.36 19.96
N MET A 264 0.75 4.25 19.28
CA MET A 264 0.20 3.04 19.90
C MET A 264 1.16 2.43 20.93
N ASN A 265 2.48 2.45 20.68
CA ASN A 265 3.48 1.95 21.64
C ASN A 265 3.76 2.92 22.80
N LEU A 266 3.51 4.24 22.61
CA LEU A 266 3.77 5.25 23.64
C LEU A 266 2.67 5.29 24.72
N PHE A 267 1.42 5.12 24.33
CA PHE A 267 0.28 5.32 25.22
C PHE A 267 -0.34 4.02 25.73
N ASP A 268 0.13 2.87 25.25
CA ASP A 268 -0.33 1.56 25.68
C ASP A 268 -0.43 1.46 27.21
N ARG A 269 -1.59 1.01 27.73
CA ARG A 269 -1.87 0.76 29.16
C ARG A 269 -2.11 1.98 30.07
N TYR A 270 -2.04 3.20 29.59
CA TYR A 270 -2.14 4.38 30.45
C TYR A 270 -3.49 5.10 30.39
N LEU A 271 -4.31 4.84 29.36
CA LEU A 271 -5.51 5.60 29.04
C LEU A 271 -6.73 4.68 28.84
N ASN A 272 -7.93 5.26 29.02
CA ASN A 272 -9.16 4.60 28.59
C ASN A 272 -9.17 4.44 27.06
N ASP A 273 -9.70 3.33 26.53
CA ASP A 273 -9.66 2.90 25.13
C ASP A 273 -10.03 4.02 24.14
N TRP A 274 -11.05 4.81 24.41
CA TRP A 274 -11.47 5.91 23.55
C TRP A 274 -10.51 7.10 23.59
N ILE A 275 -10.03 7.46 24.79
CA ILE A 275 -9.04 8.52 24.96
C ILE A 275 -7.73 8.07 24.28
N TYR A 276 -7.34 6.83 24.46
CA TYR A 276 -6.17 6.22 23.82
C TYR A 276 -6.28 6.29 22.29
N LEU A 277 -7.42 5.91 21.70
CA LEU A 277 -7.67 6.01 20.27
C LEU A 277 -7.50 7.45 19.76
N VAL A 278 -8.15 8.41 20.41
CA VAL A 278 -8.09 9.84 20.02
C VAL A 278 -6.66 10.36 20.12
N MET A 279 -5.95 10.05 21.20
CA MET A 279 -4.54 10.45 21.38
C MET A 279 -3.64 9.81 20.31
N CYS A 280 -3.83 8.54 19.99
CA CYS A 280 -3.08 7.87 18.94
C CYS A 280 -3.32 8.51 17.56
N ILE A 281 -4.56 8.87 17.23
CA ILE A 281 -4.89 9.58 15.99
C ILE A 281 -4.17 10.93 15.94
N LEU A 282 -4.35 11.76 16.98
CA LEU A 282 -3.78 13.11 17.03
C LEU A 282 -2.25 13.09 16.93
N VAL A 283 -1.58 12.25 17.74
CA VAL A 283 -0.12 12.16 17.73
C VAL A 283 0.38 11.62 16.39
N THR A 284 -0.29 10.61 15.81
CA THR A 284 0.09 10.09 14.49
C THR A 284 -0.01 11.17 13.41
N LEU A 285 -1.06 12.00 13.40
CA LEU A 285 -1.21 13.09 12.43
C LEU A 285 -0.15 14.17 12.60
N ILE A 286 0.19 14.52 13.85
CA ILE A 286 1.27 15.47 14.14
C ILE A 286 2.61 14.91 13.65
N LEU A 287 2.92 13.66 13.96
CA LEU A 287 4.14 13.00 13.49
C LEU A 287 4.19 12.94 11.96
N ALA A 288 3.09 12.55 11.31
CA ALA A 288 2.99 12.47 9.86
C ALA A 288 3.25 13.83 9.19
N TYR A 289 2.70 14.91 9.75
CA TYR A 289 2.91 16.26 9.24
C TYR A 289 4.39 16.70 9.32
N TYR A 290 5.05 16.50 10.47
CA TYR A 290 6.45 16.87 10.63
C TYR A 290 7.38 15.95 9.82
N PHE A 291 7.06 14.67 9.76
CA PHE A 291 7.82 13.70 8.96
C PHE A 291 7.76 14.05 7.47
N LYS A 292 6.59 14.43 6.96
CA LYS A 292 6.43 14.91 5.57
C LYS A 292 7.30 16.13 5.27
N LYS A 293 7.40 17.07 6.21
CA LYS A 293 8.31 18.22 6.07
C LYS A 293 9.77 17.78 6.00
N LEU A 294 10.16 16.79 6.80
CA LEU A 294 11.51 16.24 6.80
C LEU A 294 11.80 15.53 5.46
N GLU A 295 10.88 14.69 4.97
CA GLU A 295 10.97 14.06 3.65
C GLU A 295 11.18 15.10 2.54
N THR A 296 10.40 16.18 2.56
CA THR A 296 10.50 17.26 1.55
C THR A 296 11.89 17.92 1.56
N LYS A 297 12.50 18.09 2.74
CA LYS A 297 13.87 18.62 2.85
C LYS A 297 14.89 17.65 2.28
N VAL A 298 14.75 16.35 2.60
CA VAL A 298 15.64 15.29 2.09
C VAL A 298 15.51 15.15 0.58
N ASP A 299 14.29 15.23 0.04
CA ASP A 299 14.01 15.21 -1.40
C ASP A 299 14.66 16.39 -2.13
N GLY A 300 14.85 17.51 -1.43
CA GLY A 300 15.56 18.70 -1.95
C GLY A 300 17.06 18.55 -2.06
N LEU A 301 17.67 17.48 -1.54
CA LEU A 301 19.11 17.25 -1.63
C LEU A 301 19.56 16.90 -3.06
N HIS A 302 20.82 17.17 -3.36
CA HIS A 302 21.42 16.99 -4.70
C HIS A 302 21.25 15.58 -5.29
N ILE A 303 21.18 14.54 -4.42
CA ILE A 303 21.01 13.14 -4.82
C ILE A 303 19.75 12.93 -5.67
N PHE A 304 18.71 13.74 -5.46
CA PHE A 304 17.43 13.64 -6.16
C PHE A 304 17.22 14.70 -7.26
N LYS A 305 18.05 15.77 -7.29
CA LYS A 305 17.89 16.92 -8.20
C LYS A 305 18.46 16.71 -9.61
N ASN A 306 19.51 15.92 -9.78
CA ASN A 306 20.31 15.88 -11.01
C ASN A 306 19.77 14.99 -12.13
N PHE A 307 18.44 14.95 -12.37
CA PHE A 307 17.87 14.31 -13.58
C PHE A 307 16.46 14.86 -13.84
N SER A 308 16.37 16.17 -14.08
CA SER A 308 15.17 16.77 -14.69
C SER A 308 15.27 16.72 -16.20
#